data_f386fd4efb4b1b3ee07c6e0ab6ecb978
#
_entry.id   f386fd4efb4b1b3ee07c6e0ab6ecb978
#
_cell.length_a   1.000
_cell.length_b   1.000
_cell.length_c   1.000
_cell.angle_alpha   90.00
_cell.angle_beta   90.00
_cell.angle_gamma   90.00
#
_symmetry.space_group_name_H-M   'P 1'
#
loop_
_entity.id
_entity.type
_entity.pdbx_description
1 polymer ?
#
loop_
_entity_poly.entity_id
_entity_poly.type
_entity_poly.pdbx_seq_one_letter_code
_entity_poly.pdbx_strand_id
1 'polypeptide(L)'
;MFWRLSAFYFFYFAIIGVYVIFLPKALQMVGYTSAQIGILLSAAPLMRFVMPFLFLKHVKLNRQSYTLSLMILALAAMLFYPALETFEALLVVNLLFGASISISLPYVEARALEVLDRHIYGRSRLFGSIGFMLIALWLGKVLETPLDALHYLLGTTLLTTLSGLAIVYGIGDQPDPSEQKTTGQTNFSIIGFWPLWLSFFLMQVSFGGFYNFFTIYETSHGISLEMTSWLWSFGVICEIAMLYFQGPLLHKNLFTILEVTIAVTVLRWLLLWYFPDDLTITFAGQSLHALGFALYHSASITLLHTLYRQKALAQQFFLGISYGLGGFIGAIIAGQVYGEYLFLVEAGIAFIAFLVLKVQKER
;
A
#
# COMPACT_ATOMS: atom_id res chain seq x y z
N MET A 1 -1.04 22.65 13.71
CA MET A 1 -0.79 21.21 13.53
C MET A 1 -1.48 20.65 12.28
N PHE A 2 -2.75 20.92 12.02
CA PHE A 2 -3.50 20.44 10.85
C PHE A 2 -2.72 20.56 9.52
N TRP A 3 -2.24 21.75 9.16
CA TRP A 3 -1.51 21.97 7.90
C TRP A 3 -0.19 21.22 7.80
N ARG A 4 0.53 21.01 8.92
CA ARG A 4 1.78 20.22 8.93
C ARG A 4 1.51 18.74 8.65
N LEU A 5 0.46 18.19 9.27
CA LEU A 5 -0.01 16.81 9.04
C LEU A 5 -0.53 16.64 7.61
N SER A 6 -1.33 17.60 7.13
CA SER A 6 -1.86 17.58 5.75
C SER A 6 -0.74 17.64 4.72
N ALA A 7 0.29 18.46 4.93
CA ALA A 7 1.47 18.53 4.07
C ALA A 7 2.25 17.21 4.08
N PHE A 8 2.45 16.61 5.27
CA PHE A 8 3.09 15.30 5.37
C PHE A 8 2.31 14.24 4.59
N TYR A 9 1.00 14.12 4.80
CA TYR A 9 0.18 13.15 4.06
C TYR A 9 0.24 13.39 2.55
N PHE A 10 0.14 14.64 2.13
CA PHE A 10 0.22 14.99 0.71
C PHE A 10 1.52 14.48 0.07
N PHE A 11 2.67 14.84 0.61
CA PHE A 11 3.96 14.46 0.05
C PHE A 11 4.29 12.98 0.25
N TYR A 12 3.91 12.39 1.40
CA TYR A 12 4.10 10.96 1.63
C TYR A 12 3.34 10.10 0.60
N PHE A 13 2.08 10.45 0.32
CA PHE A 13 1.31 9.72 -0.69
C PHE A 13 1.72 10.08 -2.13
N ALA A 14 2.31 11.24 -2.35
CA ALA A 14 2.99 11.54 -3.60
C ALA A 14 4.21 10.61 -3.81
N ILE A 15 5.02 10.30 -2.76
CA ILE A 15 6.05 9.25 -2.83
C ILE A 15 5.43 7.93 -3.28
N ILE A 16 4.33 7.51 -2.64
CA ILE A 16 3.66 6.25 -2.99
C ILE A 16 3.20 6.26 -4.45
N GLY A 17 2.68 7.39 -4.95
CA GLY A 17 2.30 7.56 -6.35
C GLY A 17 3.47 7.37 -7.30
N VAL A 18 4.63 7.98 -7.03
CA VAL A 18 5.83 7.78 -7.85
C VAL A 18 6.30 6.33 -7.77
N TYR A 19 6.39 5.78 -6.57
CA TYR A 19 6.93 4.45 -6.31
C TYR A 19 6.09 3.33 -6.93
N VAL A 20 4.75 3.41 -6.84
CA VAL A 20 3.84 2.36 -7.32
C VAL A 20 3.55 2.49 -8.81
N ILE A 21 3.37 3.72 -9.32
CA ILE A 21 2.94 3.93 -10.70
C ILE A 21 4.13 3.99 -11.66
N PHE A 22 5.20 4.71 -11.30
CA PHE A 22 6.25 5.09 -12.24
C PHE A 22 7.56 4.38 -12.03
N LEU A 23 7.95 4.02 -10.79
CA LEU A 23 9.20 3.32 -10.55
C LEU A 23 9.27 1.97 -11.28
N PRO A 24 8.21 1.13 -11.33
CA PRO A 24 8.22 -0.09 -12.14
C PRO A 24 8.54 0.20 -13.61
N LYS A 25 7.91 1.21 -14.19
CA LYS A 25 8.13 1.63 -15.58
C LYS A 25 9.55 2.16 -15.80
N ALA A 26 10.06 2.96 -14.88
CA ALA A 26 11.45 3.43 -14.93
C ALA A 26 12.45 2.27 -14.90
N LEU A 27 12.23 1.26 -14.03
CA LEU A 27 13.07 0.06 -13.98
C LEU A 27 13.01 -0.75 -15.28
N GLN A 28 11.82 -0.85 -15.90
CA GLN A 28 11.69 -1.45 -17.23
C GLN A 28 12.50 -0.69 -18.29
N MET A 29 12.46 0.64 -18.26
CA MET A 29 13.22 1.49 -19.20
C MET A 29 14.74 1.37 -19.03
N VAL A 30 15.23 1.10 -17.80
CA VAL A 30 16.65 0.79 -17.53
C VAL A 30 17.05 -0.57 -18.10
N GLY A 31 16.09 -1.48 -18.32
CA GLY A 31 16.34 -2.80 -18.90
C GLY A 31 16.24 -3.97 -17.91
N TYR A 32 15.73 -3.74 -16.70
CA TYR A 32 15.47 -4.81 -15.75
C TYR A 32 14.36 -5.75 -16.28
N THR A 33 14.57 -7.06 -16.10
CA THR A 33 13.55 -8.07 -16.40
C THR A 33 12.39 -7.97 -15.40
N SER A 34 11.22 -8.48 -15.78
CA SER A 34 10.04 -8.48 -14.92
C SER A 34 10.32 -9.19 -13.58
N ALA A 35 11.06 -10.31 -13.61
CA ALA A 35 11.46 -11.02 -12.40
C ALA A 35 12.33 -10.14 -11.47
N GLN A 36 13.29 -9.40 -12.02
CA GLN A 36 14.12 -8.48 -11.26
C GLN A 36 13.28 -7.31 -10.69
N ILE A 37 12.38 -6.73 -11.49
CA ILE A 37 11.46 -5.68 -11.04
C ILE A 37 10.60 -6.19 -9.87
N GLY A 38 10.03 -7.39 -9.99
CA GLY A 38 9.24 -8.00 -8.93
C GLY A 38 10.02 -8.17 -7.62
N ILE A 39 11.27 -8.63 -7.70
CA ILE A 39 12.16 -8.76 -6.52
C ILE A 39 12.48 -7.38 -5.93
N LEU A 40 12.86 -6.39 -6.75
CA LEU A 40 13.17 -5.05 -6.28
C LEU A 40 11.99 -4.41 -5.54
N LEU A 41 10.79 -4.49 -6.13
CA LEU A 41 9.59 -3.87 -5.57
C LEU A 41 9.00 -4.66 -4.39
N SER A 42 9.36 -5.95 -4.22
CA SER A 42 9.00 -6.75 -3.05
C SER A 42 9.68 -6.28 -1.77
N ALA A 43 10.79 -5.53 -1.87
CA ALA A 43 11.57 -5.06 -0.72
C ALA A 43 10.76 -4.19 0.25
N ALA A 44 9.95 -3.25 -0.24
CA ALA A 44 9.15 -2.38 0.63
C ALA A 44 8.03 -3.13 1.37
N PRO A 45 7.24 -4.01 0.75
CA PRO A 45 6.32 -4.90 1.45
C PRO A 45 7.02 -5.82 2.47
N LEU A 46 8.19 -6.39 2.14
CA LEU A 46 8.97 -7.19 3.08
C LEU A 46 9.29 -6.40 4.35
N MET A 47 9.76 -5.17 4.19
CA MET A 47 10.07 -4.32 5.34
C MET A 47 8.82 -3.92 6.12
N ARG A 48 7.67 -3.75 5.47
CA ARG A 48 6.37 -3.55 6.14
C ARG A 48 5.97 -4.74 7.01
N PHE A 49 6.36 -5.96 6.61
CA PHE A 49 6.18 -7.15 7.44
C PHE A 49 7.17 -7.20 8.60
N VAL A 50 8.46 -6.96 8.34
CA VAL A 50 9.55 -7.14 9.31
C VAL A 50 9.57 -6.05 10.40
N MET A 51 9.38 -4.78 10.01
CA MET A 51 9.56 -3.64 10.92
C MET A 51 8.66 -3.67 12.16
N PRO A 52 7.35 -4.01 12.10
CA PRO A 52 6.52 -4.12 13.29
C PRO A 52 7.06 -5.11 14.34
N PHE A 53 7.68 -6.22 13.93
CA PHE A 53 8.26 -7.20 14.85
C PHE A 53 9.51 -6.65 15.53
N LEU A 54 10.32 -5.85 14.85
CA LEU A 54 11.48 -5.17 15.44
C LEU A 54 11.04 -4.16 16.51
N PHE A 55 9.94 -3.41 16.24
CA PHE A 55 9.39 -2.47 17.21
C PHE A 55 8.76 -3.15 18.42
N LEU A 56 8.15 -4.31 18.26
CA LEU A 56 7.58 -5.05 19.40
C LEU A 56 8.64 -5.55 20.39
N LYS A 57 9.87 -5.84 19.94
CA LYS A 57 10.91 -6.48 20.74
C LYS A 57 12.11 -5.59 21.07
N HIS A 58 12.53 -4.72 20.18
CA HIS A 58 13.86 -4.12 20.25
C HIS A 58 13.92 -2.61 20.08
N VAL A 59 12.98 -2.00 19.36
CA VAL A 59 13.02 -0.59 19.01
C VAL A 59 11.74 0.09 19.46
N LYS A 60 11.83 1.22 20.16
CA LYS A 60 10.66 2.04 20.50
C LYS A 60 10.31 2.94 19.31
N LEU A 61 9.04 3.02 18.95
CA LEU A 61 8.54 4.00 17.99
C LEU A 61 8.44 5.37 18.67
N ASN A 62 9.56 6.08 18.71
CA ASN A 62 9.70 7.35 19.37
C ASN A 62 10.20 8.44 18.41
N ARG A 63 10.35 9.67 18.92
CA ARG A 63 10.85 10.82 18.18
C ARG A 63 12.20 10.55 17.50
N GLN A 64 13.12 9.85 18.17
CA GLN A 64 14.45 9.57 17.64
C GLN A 64 14.41 8.57 16.48
N SER A 65 13.70 7.42 16.65
CA SER A 65 13.56 6.41 15.62
C SER A 65 12.81 6.96 14.39
N TYR A 66 11.81 7.81 14.60
CA TYR A 66 11.11 8.48 13.52
C TYR A 66 12.01 9.49 12.78
N THR A 67 12.73 10.35 13.49
CA THR A 67 13.67 11.31 12.87
C THR A 67 14.76 10.58 12.09
N LEU A 68 15.30 9.51 12.65
CA LEU A 68 16.30 8.67 11.96
C LEU A 68 15.69 8.04 10.69
N SER A 69 14.46 7.54 10.77
CA SER A 69 13.79 6.97 9.59
C SER A 69 13.60 7.98 8.46
N LEU A 70 13.28 9.24 8.77
CA LEU A 70 13.17 10.30 7.78
C LEU A 70 14.53 10.63 7.12
N MET A 71 15.62 10.63 7.90
CA MET A 71 16.96 10.85 7.37
C MET A 71 17.40 9.69 6.46
N ILE A 72 17.14 8.44 6.88
CA ILE A 72 17.43 7.26 6.06
C ILE A 72 16.57 7.26 4.80
N LEU A 73 15.31 7.70 4.88
CA LEU A 73 14.41 7.82 3.74
C LEU A 73 14.97 8.78 2.68
N ALA A 74 15.41 9.97 3.12
CA ALA A 74 16.03 10.96 2.24
C ALA A 74 17.35 10.44 1.64
N LEU A 75 18.20 9.81 2.46
CA LEU A 75 19.44 9.19 1.99
C LEU A 75 19.17 8.08 0.97
N ALA A 76 18.22 7.19 1.24
CA ALA A 76 17.85 6.12 0.32
C ALA A 76 17.37 6.70 -1.02
N ALA A 77 16.53 7.75 -1.00
CA ALA A 77 16.09 8.42 -2.22
C ALA A 77 17.26 9.00 -3.05
N MET A 78 18.29 9.52 -2.41
CA MET A 78 19.53 9.96 -3.10
C MET A 78 20.34 8.78 -3.64
N LEU A 79 20.40 7.67 -2.89
CA LEU A 79 21.17 6.48 -3.28
C LEU A 79 20.51 5.70 -4.44
N PHE A 80 19.24 5.95 -4.78
CA PHE A 80 18.63 5.38 -5.99
C PHE A 80 19.42 5.74 -7.26
N TYR A 81 20.02 6.94 -7.34
CA TYR A 81 20.77 7.38 -8.53
C TYR A 81 22.00 6.52 -8.80
N PRO A 82 22.99 6.40 -7.89
CA PRO A 82 24.17 5.58 -8.16
C PRO A 82 23.85 4.07 -8.16
N ALA A 83 22.72 3.65 -7.56
CA ALA A 83 22.34 2.25 -7.52
C ALA A 83 21.50 1.81 -8.75
N LEU A 84 21.01 2.75 -9.57
CA LEU A 84 19.99 2.49 -10.59
C LEU A 84 20.36 1.36 -11.56
N GLU A 85 21.62 1.23 -11.93
CA GLU A 85 22.10 0.23 -12.90
C GLU A 85 22.63 -1.06 -12.25
N THR A 86 22.70 -1.12 -10.90
CA THR A 86 23.25 -2.26 -10.17
C THR A 86 22.16 -2.90 -9.33
N PHE A 87 21.74 -4.11 -9.71
CA PHE A 87 20.60 -4.81 -9.10
C PHE A 87 20.74 -4.96 -7.58
N GLU A 88 21.91 -5.43 -7.09
CA GLU A 88 22.17 -5.69 -5.67
C GLU A 88 22.17 -4.39 -4.87
N ALA A 89 22.78 -3.34 -5.40
CA ALA A 89 22.79 -2.02 -4.76
C ALA A 89 21.38 -1.44 -4.68
N LEU A 90 20.63 -1.54 -5.78
CA LEU A 90 19.26 -1.06 -5.86
C LEU A 90 18.32 -1.83 -4.92
N LEU A 91 18.52 -3.14 -4.75
CA LEU A 91 17.78 -3.96 -3.79
C LEU A 91 18.04 -3.49 -2.34
N VAL A 92 19.31 -3.24 -1.98
CA VAL A 92 19.64 -2.71 -0.65
C VAL A 92 19.01 -1.34 -0.42
N VAL A 93 19.07 -0.45 -1.42
CA VAL A 93 18.44 0.87 -1.34
C VAL A 93 16.92 0.77 -1.18
N ASN A 94 16.26 -0.14 -1.92
CA ASN A 94 14.81 -0.39 -1.76
C ASN A 94 14.47 -0.95 -0.37
N LEU A 95 15.30 -1.81 0.22
CA LEU A 95 15.09 -2.30 1.59
C LEU A 95 15.18 -1.15 2.61
N LEU A 96 16.19 -0.27 2.50
CA LEU A 96 16.33 0.91 3.36
C LEU A 96 15.14 1.87 3.20
N PHE A 97 14.73 2.12 1.96
CA PHE A 97 13.59 2.97 1.64
C PHE A 97 12.29 2.39 2.21
N GLY A 98 12.05 1.10 1.98
CA GLY A 98 10.89 0.37 2.50
C GLY A 98 10.83 0.34 4.02
N ALA A 99 11.96 0.12 4.70
CA ALA A 99 12.06 0.17 6.16
C ALA A 99 11.65 1.55 6.68
N SER A 100 12.18 2.61 6.08
CA SER A 100 11.90 3.99 6.49
C SER A 100 10.44 4.39 6.29
N ILE A 101 9.85 4.03 5.15
CA ILE A 101 8.42 4.27 4.87
C ILE A 101 7.53 3.51 5.88
N SER A 102 7.91 2.29 6.25
CA SER A 102 7.14 1.45 7.18
C SER A 102 7.11 2.01 8.61
N ILE A 103 8.04 2.89 8.97
CA ILE A 103 8.09 3.59 10.26
C ILE A 103 7.34 4.92 10.20
N SER A 104 7.53 5.66 9.11
CA SER A 104 7.15 7.08 9.03
C SER A 104 5.64 7.29 9.15
N LEU A 105 4.82 6.54 8.43
CA LEU A 105 3.37 6.71 8.44
C LEU A 105 2.74 6.33 9.79
N PRO A 106 3.03 5.16 10.41
CA PRO A 106 2.45 4.78 11.69
C PRO A 106 2.74 5.78 12.81
N TYR A 107 3.93 6.37 12.85
CA TYR A 107 4.27 7.40 13.82
C TYR A 107 3.40 8.65 13.65
N VAL A 108 3.28 9.14 12.41
CA VAL A 108 2.48 10.34 12.14
C VAL A 108 0.99 10.09 12.37
N GLU A 109 0.48 8.91 12.03
CA GLU A 109 -0.93 8.56 12.28
C GLU A 109 -1.24 8.50 13.78
N ALA A 110 -0.35 7.89 14.59
CA ALA A 110 -0.50 7.89 16.04
C ALA A 110 -0.56 9.33 16.60
N ARG A 111 0.39 10.18 16.17
CA ARG A 111 0.41 11.58 16.59
C ARG A 111 -0.79 12.40 16.09
N ALA A 112 -1.24 12.15 14.87
CA ALA A 112 -2.41 12.83 14.32
C ALA A 112 -3.68 12.53 15.12
N LEU A 113 -3.87 11.28 15.55
CA LEU A 113 -5.01 10.86 16.38
C LEU A 113 -4.98 11.41 17.81
N GLU A 114 -3.79 11.76 18.31
CA GLU A 114 -3.63 12.41 19.64
C GLU A 114 -3.99 13.92 19.59
N VAL A 115 -3.66 14.60 18.48
CA VAL A 115 -3.73 16.07 18.41
C VAL A 115 -4.91 16.60 17.59
N LEU A 116 -5.59 15.75 16.83
CA LEU A 116 -6.73 16.13 16.00
C LEU A 116 -7.98 15.34 16.41
N ASP A 117 -9.13 16.03 16.41
CA ASP A 117 -10.42 15.34 16.46
C ASP A 117 -10.59 14.41 15.25
N ARG A 118 -11.29 13.28 15.42
CA ARG A 118 -11.49 12.26 14.38
C ARG A 118 -11.99 12.83 13.05
N HIS A 119 -12.86 13.84 13.09
CA HIS A 119 -13.38 14.49 11.89
C HIS A 119 -12.31 15.31 11.16
N ILE A 120 -11.48 16.03 11.90
CA ILE A 120 -10.37 16.84 11.37
C ILE A 120 -9.25 15.93 10.87
N TYR A 121 -8.98 14.82 11.56
CA TYR A 121 -8.03 13.79 11.11
C TYR A 121 -8.39 13.28 9.71
N GLY A 122 -9.66 12.89 9.45
CA GLY A 122 -10.10 12.43 8.14
C GLY A 122 -9.85 13.46 7.03
N ARG A 123 -10.11 14.75 7.30
CA ARG A 123 -9.81 15.84 6.37
C ARG A 123 -8.31 16.00 6.10
N SER A 124 -7.47 15.89 7.13
CA SER A 124 -6.01 15.94 6.96
C SER A 124 -5.51 14.76 6.11
N ARG A 125 -6.07 13.56 6.34
CA ARG A 125 -5.70 12.33 5.64
C ARG A 125 -6.07 12.37 4.14
N LEU A 126 -7.16 13.08 3.78
CA LEU A 126 -7.60 13.28 2.40
C LEU A 126 -6.53 13.96 1.53
N PHE A 127 -5.69 14.84 2.11
CA PHE A 127 -4.59 15.45 1.37
C PHE A 127 -3.61 14.40 0.81
N GLY A 128 -3.52 13.22 1.43
CA GLY A 128 -2.74 12.11 0.87
C GLY A 128 -3.29 11.64 -0.49
N SER A 129 -4.59 11.39 -0.60
CA SER A 129 -5.19 11.01 -1.88
C SER A 129 -5.00 12.11 -2.95
N ILE A 130 -5.08 13.37 -2.55
CA ILE A 130 -4.82 14.50 -3.46
C ILE A 130 -3.36 14.49 -3.93
N GLY A 131 -2.38 14.28 -3.02
CA GLY A 131 -0.97 14.20 -3.36
C GLY A 131 -0.65 13.05 -4.32
N PHE A 132 -1.21 11.86 -4.05
CA PHE A 132 -1.09 10.72 -4.94
C PHE A 132 -1.64 11.01 -6.35
N MET A 133 -2.86 11.57 -6.44
CA MET A 133 -3.49 11.88 -7.73
C MET A 133 -2.74 12.94 -8.51
N LEU A 134 -2.33 14.03 -7.87
CA LEU A 134 -1.64 15.13 -8.54
C LEU A 134 -0.29 14.68 -9.10
N ILE A 135 0.50 13.90 -8.34
CA ILE A 135 1.77 13.38 -8.84
C ILE A 135 1.55 12.35 -9.95
N ALA A 136 0.52 11.51 -9.86
CA ALA A 136 0.16 10.55 -10.90
C ALA A 136 -0.14 11.26 -12.22
N LEU A 137 -1.06 12.23 -12.20
CA LEU A 137 -1.47 12.98 -13.40
C LEU A 137 -0.33 13.83 -13.97
N TRP A 138 0.50 14.42 -13.12
CA TRP A 138 1.63 15.22 -13.56
C TRP A 138 2.71 14.36 -14.22
N LEU A 139 3.19 13.35 -13.51
CA LEU A 139 4.29 12.52 -13.98
C LEU A 139 3.90 11.66 -15.18
N GLY A 140 2.61 11.30 -15.30
CA GLY A 140 2.09 10.61 -16.48
C GLY A 140 2.25 11.39 -17.77
N LYS A 141 2.36 12.73 -17.70
CA LYS A 141 2.58 13.62 -18.87
C LYS A 141 4.05 13.89 -19.14
N VAL A 142 4.89 13.93 -18.12
CA VAL A 142 6.27 14.46 -18.23
C VAL A 142 7.35 13.40 -18.09
N LEU A 143 7.00 12.14 -17.79
CA LEU A 143 8.00 11.08 -17.65
C LEU A 143 8.47 10.62 -19.05
N GLU A 144 9.70 10.95 -19.38
CA GLU A 144 10.37 10.56 -20.62
C GLU A 144 11.56 9.62 -20.36
N THR A 145 12.24 9.78 -19.21
CA THR A 145 13.42 9.03 -18.84
C THR A 145 13.28 8.36 -17.47
N PRO A 146 14.05 7.29 -17.16
CA PRO A 146 14.06 6.69 -15.82
C PRO A 146 14.42 7.69 -14.72
N LEU A 147 15.27 8.67 -15.04
CA LEU A 147 15.71 9.69 -14.08
C LEU A 147 14.58 10.63 -13.67
N ASP A 148 13.59 10.86 -14.53
CA ASP A 148 12.42 11.69 -14.17
C ASP A 148 11.69 11.10 -12.97
N ALA A 149 11.44 9.78 -12.97
CA ALA A 149 10.83 9.11 -11.82
C ALA A 149 11.67 9.31 -10.54
N LEU A 150 13.01 9.22 -10.65
CA LEU A 150 13.90 9.42 -9.50
C LEU A 150 13.94 10.88 -9.01
N HIS A 151 13.89 11.86 -9.92
CA HIS A 151 13.80 13.27 -9.55
C HIS A 151 12.55 13.59 -8.74
N TYR A 152 11.38 13.07 -9.17
CA TYR A 152 10.14 13.26 -8.44
C TYR A 152 10.09 12.40 -7.15
N LEU A 153 10.69 11.20 -7.15
CA LEU A 153 10.84 10.40 -5.94
C LEU A 153 11.67 11.14 -4.89
N LEU A 154 12.83 11.70 -5.29
CA LEU A 154 13.68 12.48 -4.40
C LEU A 154 12.97 13.74 -3.92
N GLY A 155 12.39 14.53 -4.83
CA GLY A 155 11.72 15.79 -4.48
C GLY A 155 10.56 15.57 -3.48
N THR A 156 9.68 14.60 -3.74
CA THR A 156 8.58 14.27 -2.84
C THR A 156 9.08 13.71 -1.52
N THR A 157 10.18 12.95 -1.52
CA THR A 157 10.81 12.41 -0.30
C THR A 157 11.42 13.53 0.56
N LEU A 158 12.12 14.48 -0.03
CA LEU A 158 12.66 15.62 0.71
C LEU A 158 11.55 16.48 1.32
N LEU A 159 10.46 16.74 0.58
CA LEU A 159 9.30 17.48 1.09
C LEU A 159 8.57 16.71 2.20
N THR A 160 8.48 15.38 2.11
CA THR A 160 7.97 14.51 3.18
C THR A 160 8.86 14.59 4.41
N THR A 161 10.17 14.53 4.23
CA THR A 161 11.15 14.64 5.33
C THR A 161 11.04 15.99 6.03
N LEU A 162 10.98 17.09 5.28
CA LEU A 162 10.83 18.44 5.84
C LEU A 162 9.51 18.60 6.60
N SER A 163 8.40 18.14 6.03
CA SER A 163 7.09 18.20 6.68
C SER A 163 7.02 17.30 7.92
N GLY A 164 7.66 16.12 7.86
CA GLY A 164 7.78 15.21 9.00
C GLY A 164 8.60 15.80 10.15
N LEU A 165 9.73 16.43 9.85
CA LEU A 165 10.53 17.16 10.85
C LEU A 165 9.74 18.33 11.44
N ALA A 166 8.98 19.08 10.62
CA ALA A 166 8.12 20.16 11.11
C ALA A 166 7.03 19.67 12.08
N ILE A 167 6.55 18.43 11.95
CA ILE A 167 5.64 17.81 12.93
C ILE A 167 6.38 17.59 14.25
N VAL A 168 7.54 16.95 14.22
CA VAL A 168 8.36 16.65 15.41
C VAL A 168 8.68 17.91 16.22
N TYR A 169 9.17 18.97 15.54
CA TYR A 169 9.52 20.22 16.21
C TYR A 169 8.28 21.03 16.65
N GLY A 170 7.10 20.71 16.16
CA GLY A 170 5.88 21.46 16.45
C GLY A 170 5.02 20.90 17.57
N ILE A 171 5.24 19.65 17.97
CA ILE A 171 4.45 18.99 19.03
C ILE A 171 5.08 19.20 20.42
N GLY A 172 6.37 19.60 20.51
CA GLY A 172 7.09 19.72 21.79
C GLY A 172 7.39 18.36 22.43
N ASP A 173 7.81 18.37 23.71
CA ASP A 173 8.16 17.16 24.48
C ASP A 173 6.91 16.50 25.09
N GLN A 174 5.96 16.07 24.27
CA GLN A 174 4.87 15.24 24.74
C GLN A 174 5.32 13.77 24.86
N PRO A 175 4.78 12.99 25.86
CA PRO A 175 5.12 11.57 26.00
C PRO A 175 4.91 10.80 24.70
N ASP A 176 5.82 9.88 24.41
CA ASP A 176 5.73 9.05 23.21
C ASP A 176 4.53 8.09 23.25
N PRO A 177 3.83 7.89 22.12
CA PRO A 177 2.68 6.96 22.04
C PRO A 177 3.01 5.53 22.49
N SER A 178 4.29 5.17 22.47
CA SER A 178 4.78 3.84 22.89
C SER A 178 4.70 3.59 24.41
N GLU A 179 4.39 4.58 25.23
CA GLU A 179 4.28 4.42 26.69
C GLU A 179 2.91 3.93 27.18
N GLN A 180 1.92 3.83 26.30
CA GLN A 180 0.67 3.16 26.64
C GLN A 180 0.90 1.65 26.77
N LYS A 181 1.15 1.21 28.00
CA LYS A 181 1.27 -0.20 28.37
C LYS A 181 -0.01 -0.94 28.00
N THR A 182 0.06 -1.80 27.02
CA THR A 182 -0.92 -2.88 26.85
C THR A 182 -0.71 -3.90 27.97
N THR A 183 -1.26 -3.60 29.15
CA THR A 183 -1.30 -4.55 30.28
C THR A 183 -2.45 -5.53 30.01
N GLY A 184 -2.12 -6.75 29.66
CA GLY A 184 -3.08 -7.85 29.58
C GLY A 184 -2.47 -9.08 28.94
N GLN A 185 -2.53 -10.23 29.62
CA GLN A 185 -2.21 -11.54 29.05
C GLN A 185 -3.12 -11.78 27.84
N THR A 186 -2.53 -12.20 26.74
CA THR A 186 -3.15 -12.14 25.41
C THR A 186 -3.43 -13.53 24.91
N ASN A 187 -4.69 -13.89 24.79
CA ASN A 187 -5.13 -15.06 24.01
C ASN A 187 -5.36 -14.64 22.53
N PHE A 188 -4.40 -13.89 21.93
CA PHE A 188 -4.43 -13.63 20.50
C PHE A 188 -3.94 -14.88 19.77
N SER A 189 -4.81 -15.50 18.99
CA SER A 189 -4.48 -16.69 18.20
C SER A 189 -4.95 -16.53 16.76
N ILE A 190 -4.03 -16.62 15.82
CA ILE A 190 -4.30 -16.69 14.39
C ILE A 190 -4.85 -18.08 14.02
N ILE A 191 -4.40 -19.13 14.74
CA ILE A 191 -4.70 -20.53 14.42
C ILE A 191 -6.20 -20.81 14.48
N GLY A 192 -6.93 -20.21 15.43
CA GLY A 192 -8.39 -20.38 15.55
C GLY A 192 -9.17 -19.90 14.31
N PHE A 193 -8.63 -18.94 13.59
CA PHE A 193 -9.23 -18.33 12.39
C PHE A 193 -8.30 -18.46 11.19
N TRP A 194 -7.50 -19.52 11.08
CA TRP A 194 -6.48 -19.67 10.05
C TRP A 194 -7.03 -19.52 8.61
N PRO A 195 -8.26 -19.97 8.26
CA PRO A 195 -8.76 -19.77 6.90
C PRO A 195 -8.99 -18.29 6.60
N LEU A 196 -9.50 -17.51 7.57
CA LEU A 196 -9.66 -16.06 7.41
C LEU A 196 -8.29 -15.38 7.16
N TRP A 197 -7.29 -15.72 7.96
CA TRP A 197 -5.94 -15.16 7.82
C TRP A 197 -5.27 -15.57 6.51
N LEU A 198 -5.44 -16.81 6.08
CA LEU A 198 -4.95 -17.29 4.79
C LEU A 198 -5.68 -16.59 3.63
N SER A 199 -6.99 -16.38 3.73
CA SER A 199 -7.76 -15.62 2.74
C SER A 199 -7.25 -14.18 2.65
N PHE A 200 -7.00 -13.50 3.77
CA PHE A 200 -6.43 -12.15 3.80
C PHE A 200 -5.05 -12.09 3.14
N PHE A 201 -4.20 -13.07 3.42
CA PHE A 201 -2.89 -13.19 2.79
C PHE A 201 -3.00 -13.38 1.27
N LEU A 202 -3.77 -14.37 0.82
CA LEU A 202 -3.93 -14.70 -0.60
C LEU A 202 -4.59 -13.56 -1.38
N MET A 203 -5.56 -12.88 -0.78
CA MET A 203 -6.18 -11.71 -1.40
C MET A 203 -5.12 -10.64 -1.72
N GLN A 204 -4.19 -10.39 -0.82
CA GLN A 204 -3.16 -9.39 -1.05
C GLN A 204 -2.05 -9.90 -1.98
N VAL A 205 -1.75 -11.20 -2.00
CA VAL A 205 -0.90 -11.82 -3.03
C VAL A 205 -1.47 -11.56 -4.42
N SER A 206 -2.79 -11.67 -4.60
CA SER A 206 -3.47 -11.43 -5.89
C SER A 206 -3.44 -9.97 -6.36
N PHE A 207 -2.97 -9.03 -5.56
CA PHE A 207 -2.74 -7.63 -5.96
C PHE A 207 -1.31 -7.35 -6.42
N GLY A 208 -0.45 -8.37 -6.46
CA GLY A 208 0.96 -8.23 -6.80
C GLY A 208 1.19 -7.62 -8.18
N GLY A 209 0.51 -8.10 -9.21
CA GLY A 209 0.59 -7.55 -10.55
C GLY A 209 0.01 -6.15 -10.65
N PHE A 210 -1.12 -5.91 -10.01
CA PHE A 210 -1.71 -4.58 -10.03
C PHE A 210 -0.77 -3.52 -9.44
N TYR A 211 -0.25 -3.73 -8.23
CA TYR A 211 0.60 -2.71 -7.59
C TYR A 211 2.00 -2.56 -8.19
N ASN A 212 2.50 -3.59 -8.86
CA ASN A 212 3.88 -3.56 -9.35
C ASN A 212 3.99 -3.55 -10.88
N PHE A 213 2.96 -3.98 -11.61
CA PHE A 213 3.06 -4.17 -13.06
C PHE A 213 1.92 -3.53 -13.86
N PHE A 214 0.86 -3.01 -13.26
CA PHE A 214 -0.28 -2.45 -13.98
C PHE A 214 0.14 -1.36 -14.98
N THR A 215 1.02 -0.44 -14.58
CA THR A 215 1.50 0.62 -15.49
C THR A 215 2.30 0.04 -16.66
N ILE A 216 3.16 -0.96 -16.40
CA ILE A 216 3.91 -1.64 -17.47
C ILE A 216 2.95 -2.41 -18.37
N TYR A 217 1.98 -3.10 -17.80
CA TYR A 217 0.98 -3.90 -18.50
C TYR A 217 0.15 -3.03 -19.45
N GLU A 218 -0.49 -1.98 -18.95
CA GLU A 218 -1.32 -1.07 -19.75
C GLU A 218 -0.51 -0.41 -20.88
N THR A 219 0.72 0.05 -20.58
CA THR A 219 1.58 0.67 -21.59
C THR A 219 2.08 -0.35 -22.62
N SER A 220 2.21 -1.63 -22.30
CA SER A 220 2.55 -2.69 -23.27
C SER A 220 1.38 -3.05 -24.19
N HIS A 221 0.14 -2.76 -23.77
CA HIS A 221 -1.08 -2.93 -24.58
C HIS A 221 -1.51 -1.62 -25.30
N GLY A 222 -0.60 -0.67 -25.45
CA GLY A 222 -0.83 0.55 -26.24
C GLY A 222 -1.58 1.67 -25.53
N ILE A 223 -1.93 1.52 -24.26
CA ILE A 223 -2.52 2.59 -23.46
C ILE A 223 -1.40 3.55 -23.04
N SER A 224 -1.53 4.84 -23.34
CA SER A 224 -0.51 5.82 -23.01
C SER A 224 -0.25 5.93 -21.51
N LEU A 225 0.95 6.35 -21.11
CA LEU A 225 1.29 6.56 -19.71
C LEU A 225 0.41 7.62 -19.05
N GLU A 226 0.03 8.66 -19.80
CA GLU A 226 -0.91 9.68 -19.34
C GLU A 226 -2.28 9.04 -19.03
N MET A 227 -2.80 8.22 -19.94
CA MET A 227 -4.09 7.55 -19.73
C MET A 227 -4.03 6.53 -18.59
N THR A 228 -2.93 5.79 -18.45
CA THR A 228 -2.69 4.89 -17.32
C THR A 228 -2.71 5.67 -15.99
N SER A 229 -2.16 6.87 -15.96
CA SER A 229 -2.22 7.75 -14.78
C SER A 229 -3.65 8.22 -14.44
N TRP A 230 -4.48 8.44 -15.45
CA TRP A 230 -5.92 8.68 -15.26
C TRP A 230 -6.63 7.45 -14.70
N LEU A 231 -6.30 6.23 -15.15
CA LEU A 231 -6.84 4.98 -14.61
C LEU A 231 -6.52 4.84 -13.12
N TRP A 232 -5.27 5.10 -12.70
CA TRP A 232 -4.89 5.10 -11.28
C TRP A 232 -5.67 6.15 -10.48
N SER A 233 -5.75 7.38 -11.01
CA SER A 233 -6.46 8.48 -10.35
C SER A 233 -7.95 8.21 -10.21
N PHE A 234 -8.57 7.64 -11.24
CA PHE A 234 -9.98 7.26 -11.22
C PHE A 234 -10.27 6.18 -10.18
N GLY A 235 -9.39 5.17 -10.06
CA GLY A 235 -9.48 4.17 -8.99
C GLY A 235 -9.49 4.81 -7.61
N VAL A 236 -8.61 5.79 -7.35
CA VAL A 236 -8.56 6.53 -6.07
C VAL A 236 -9.82 7.37 -5.83
N ILE A 237 -10.39 7.99 -6.88
CA ILE A 237 -11.67 8.72 -6.75
C ILE A 237 -12.79 7.76 -6.33
N CYS A 238 -12.88 6.60 -6.99
CA CYS A 238 -13.88 5.58 -6.62
C CYS A 238 -13.67 5.05 -5.19
N GLU A 239 -12.40 4.89 -4.76
CA GLU A 239 -12.05 4.52 -3.39
C GLU A 239 -12.54 5.56 -2.37
N ILE A 240 -12.27 6.85 -2.60
CA ILE A 240 -12.74 7.95 -1.74
C ILE A 240 -14.27 7.93 -1.64
N ALA A 241 -14.97 7.79 -2.76
CA ALA A 241 -16.43 7.69 -2.78
C ALA A 241 -16.91 6.49 -1.95
N MET A 242 -16.28 5.32 -2.11
CA MET A 242 -16.62 4.12 -1.33
C MET A 242 -16.40 4.35 0.17
N LEU A 243 -15.26 4.89 0.57
CA LEU A 243 -14.97 5.17 1.98
C LEU A 243 -16.00 6.13 2.61
N TYR A 244 -16.54 7.05 1.81
CA TYR A 244 -17.58 7.98 2.27
C TYR A 244 -18.94 7.28 2.44
N PHE A 245 -19.33 6.41 1.51
CA PHE A 245 -20.67 5.80 1.48
C PHE A 245 -20.76 4.39 2.10
N GLN A 246 -19.66 3.76 2.50
CA GLN A 246 -19.65 2.36 2.97
C GLN A 246 -20.32 2.12 4.34
N GLY A 247 -20.57 3.16 5.12
CA GLY A 247 -21.10 3.02 6.49
C GLY A 247 -22.27 2.05 6.61
N PRO A 248 -23.37 2.19 5.83
CA PRO A 248 -24.50 1.26 5.87
C PRO A 248 -24.16 -0.18 5.48
N LEU A 249 -23.14 -0.37 4.63
CA LEU A 249 -22.69 -1.70 4.21
C LEU A 249 -21.99 -2.43 5.36
N LEU A 250 -21.18 -1.74 6.14
CA LEU A 250 -20.43 -2.31 7.26
C LEU A 250 -21.31 -2.77 8.44
N HIS A 251 -22.58 -2.41 8.46
CA HIS A 251 -23.58 -2.94 9.41
C HIS A 251 -24.19 -4.30 8.97
N LYS A 252 -23.92 -4.73 7.73
CA LYS A 252 -24.37 -6.03 7.22
C LYS A 252 -23.45 -7.16 7.66
N ASN A 253 -23.73 -8.40 7.22
CA ASN A 253 -22.87 -9.53 7.50
C ASN A 253 -21.50 -9.34 6.84
N LEU A 254 -20.46 -9.17 7.66
CA LEU A 254 -19.09 -8.86 7.22
C LEU A 254 -18.45 -10.01 6.41
N PHE A 255 -18.76 -11.28 6.74
CA PHE A 255 -18.27 -12.40 5.93
C PHE A 255 -18.86 -12.36 4.51
N THR A 256 -20.13 -12.05 4.37
CA THR A 256 -20.75 -11.90 3.04
C THR A 256 -20.16 -10.72 2.28
N ILE A 257 -19.83 -9.62 2.95
CA ILE A 257 -19.15 -8.48 2.29
C ILE A 257 -17.77 -8.90 1.79
N LEU A 258 -16.98 -9.62 2.61
CA LEU A 258 -15.69 -10.14 2.19
C LEU A 258 -15.80 -11.09 1.01
N GLU A 259 -16.76 -12.03 1.02
CA GLU A 259 -17.03 -12.91 -0.12
C GLU A 259 -17.34 -12.13 -1.40
N VAL A 260 -18.21 -11.13 -1.33
CA VAL A 260 -18.58 -10.30 -2.49
C VAL A 260 -17.37 -9.49 -2.98
N THR A 261 -16.60 -8.88 -2.09
CA THR A 261 -15.47 -8.06 -2.48
C THR A 261 -14.33 -8.88 -3.09
N ILE A 262 -14.08 -10.10 -2.61
CA ILE A 262 -13.12 -11.03 -3.21
C ILE A 262 -13.63 -11.51 -4.58
N ALA A 263 -14.91 -11.88 -4.70
CA ALA A 263 -15.49 -12.29 -5.98
C ALA A 263 -15.43 -11.17 -7.04
N VAL A 264 -15.70 -9.93 -6.62
CA VAL A 264 -15.53 -8.73 -7.48
C VAL A 264 -14.08 -8.54 -7.90
N THR A 265 -13.12 -8.85 -7.02
CA THR A 265 -11.68 -8.80 -7.38
C THR A 265 -11.31 -9.88 -8.39
N VAL A 266 -11.84 -11.10 -8.25
CA VAL A 266 -11.69 -12.13 -9.29
C VAL A 266 -12.22 -11.64 -10.63
N LEU A 267 -13.44 -11.10 -10.66
CA LEU A 267 -14.02 -10.53 -11.87
C LEU A 267 -13.14 -9.42 -12.46
N ARG A 268 -12.63 -8.52 -11.63
CA ARG A 268 -11.74 -7.42 -12.04
C ARG A 268 -10.50 -7.93 -12.76
N TRP A 269 -9.82 -8.96 -12.20
CA TRP A 269 -8.63 -9.53 -12.83
C TRP A 269 -8.96 -10.27 -14.12
N LEU A 270 -10.09 -10.98 -14.19
CA LEU A 270 -10.54 -11.63 -15.41
C LEU A 270 -10.88 -10.60 -16.52
N LEU A 271 -11.46 -9.46 -16.18
CA LEU A 271 -11.73 -8.38 -17.13
C LEU A 271 -10.43 -7.80 -17.70
N LEU A 272 -9.41 -7.53 -16.86
CA LEU A 272 -8.11 -7.04 -17.30
C LEU A 272 -7.35 -8.08 -18.14
N TRP A 273 -7.49 -9.38 -17.83
CA TRP A 273 -6.88 -10.43 -18.62
C TRP A 273 -7.54 -10.61 -19.98
N TYR A 274 -8.88 -10.61 -20.03
CA TYR A 274 -9.62 -10.97 -21.26
C TYR A 274 -9.77 -9.78 -22.22
N PHE A 275 -9.76 -8.57 -21.73
CA PHE A 275 -9.92 -7.33 -22.48
C PHE A 275 -8.75 -6.34 -22.22
N PRO A 276 -7.51 -6.72 -22.47
CA PRO A 276 -6.34 -5.92 -22.07
C PRO A 276 -6.27 -4.57 -22.82
N ASP A 277 -6.81 -4.49 -24.05
CA ASP A 277 -6.73 -3.31 -24.91
C ASP A 277 -8.00 -2.43 -24.83
N ASP A 278 -9.04 -2.85 -24.07
CA ASP A 278 -10.30 -2.10 -23.97
C ASP A 278 -10.27 -1.13 -22.81
N LEU A 279 -10.04 0.13 -23.12
CA LEU A 279 -9.98 1.22 -22.15
C LEU A 279 -11.27 1.36 -21.33
N THR A 280 -12.44 1.12 -21.91
CA THR A 280 -13.73 1.20 -21.20
C THR A 280 -13.84 0.12 -20.13
N ILE A 281 -13.44 -1.12 -20.48
CA ILE A 281 -13.41 -2.24 -19.56
C ILE A 281 -12.37 -1.99 -18.46
N THR A 282 -11.20 -1.42 -18.81
CA THR A 282 -10.19 -1.07 -17.81
C THR A 282 -10.70 -0.02 -16.82
N PHE A 283 -11.40 1.04 -17.28
CA PHE A 283 -12.07 2.00 -16.38
C PHE A 283 -13.13 1.32 -15.49
N ALA A 284 -13.94 0.42 -16.05
CA ALA A 284 -14.89 -0.36 -15.24
C ALA A 284 -14.16 -1.21 -14.18
N GLY A 285 -13.07 -1.87 -14.56
CA GLY A 285 -12.18 -2.60 -13.64
C GLY A 285 -11.62 -1.70 -12.54
N GLN A 286 -11.22 -0.46 -12.86
CA GLN A 286 -10.76 0.49 -11.84
C GLN A 286 -11.88 0.95 -10.90
N SER A 287 -13.13 1.05 -11.34
CA SER A 287 -14.26 1.33 -10.43
C SER A 287 -14.47 0.19 -9.42
N LEU A 288 -14.24 -1.06 -9.84
CA LEU A 288 -14.31 -2.24 -8.96
C LEU A 288 -13.21 -2.26 -7.89
N HIS A 289 -12.12 -1.48 -8.07
CA HIS A 289 -11.08 -1.29 -7.06
C HIS A 289 -11.65 -0.78 -5.74
N ALA A 290 -12.63 0.11 -5.78
CA ALA A 290 -13.31 0.62 -4.60
C ALA A 290 -13.92 -0.48 -3.73
N LEU A 291 -14.47 -1.52 -4.34
CA LEU A 291 -15.01 -2.69 -3.65
C LEU A 291 -13.90 -3.62 -3.17
N GLY A 292 -12.98 -4.02 -4.09
CA GLY A 292 -11.91 -4.98 -3.81
C GLY A 292 -10.84 -4.45 -2.86
N PHE A 293 -10.70 -3.12 -2.71
CA PHE A 293 -9.74 -2.51 -1.80
C PHE A 293 -10.40 -1.77 -0.64
N ALA A 294 -11.14 -0.67 -0.88
CA ALA A 294 -11.63 0.18 0.21
C ALA A 294 -12.66 -0.53 1.11
N LEU A 295 -13.71 -1.12 0.51
CA LEU A 295 -14.73 -1.83 1.26
C LEU A 295 -14.17 -3.11 1.89
N TYR A 296 -13.36 -3.88 1.14
CA TYR A 296 -12.66 -5.07 1.64
C TYR A 296 -11.81 -4.75 2.87
N HIS A 297 -10.96 -3.73 2.80
CA HIS A 297 -10.10 -3.31 3.91
C HIS A 297 -10.92 -2.93 5.15
N SER A 298 -11.93 -2.08 4.97
CA SER A 298 -12.80 -1.63 6.07
C SER A 298 -13.58 -2.78 6.70
N ALA A 299 -14.12 -3.69 5.89
CA ALA A 299 -14.82 -4.88 6.38
C ALA A 299 -13.87 -5.83 7.13
N SER A 300 -12.64 -6.03 6.63
CA SER A 300 -11.62 -6.84 7.28
C SER A 300 -11.26 -6.30 8.67
N ILE A 301 -10.97 -5.01 8.78
CA ILE A 301 -10.66 -4.36 10.07
C ILE A 301 -11.86 -4.45 11.01
N THR A 302 -13.07 -4.17 10.52
CA THR A 302 -14.29 -4.24 11.34
C THR A 302 -14.52 -5.66 11.85
N LEU A 303 -14.36 -6.68 11.00
CA LEU A 303 -14.48 -8.09 11.40
C LEU A 303 -13.45 -8.48 12.45
N LEU A 304 -12.19 -8.12 12.24
CA LEU A 304 -11.12 -8.38 13.22
C LEU A 304 -11.40 -7.72 14.58
N HIS A 305 -11.98 -6.52 14.59
CA HIS A 305 -12.37 -5.84 15.81
C HIS A 305 -13.57 -6.48 16.54
N THR A 306 -14.34 -7.31 15.87
CA THR A 306 -15.40 -8.14 16.50
C THR A 306 -14.84 -9.46 17.02
N LEU A 307 -13.90 -10.08 16.30
CA LEU A 307 -13.33 -11.39 16.63
C LEU A 307 -12.28 -11.33 17.75
N TYR A 308 -11.52 -10.23 17.83
CA TYR A 308 -10.39 -10.12 18.75
C TYR A 308 -10.59 -8.99 19.77
N ARG A 309 -10.33 -9.31 21.05
CA ARG A 309 -10.31 -8.29 22.12
C ARG A 309 -9.18 -7.27 21.92
N GLN A 310 -8.03 -7.73 21.42
CA GLN A 310 -6.85 -6.92 21.14
C GLN A 310 -6.88 -6.35 19.73
N LYS A 311 -7.75 -5.38 19.52
CA LYS A 311 -8.07 -4.78 18.22
C LYS A 311 -6.83 -4.25 17.49
N ALA A 312 -5.99 -3.49 18.21
CA ALA A 312 -4.77 -2.91 17.65
C ALA A 312 -3.77 -3.98 17.20
N LEU A 313 -3.60 -5.06 17.99
CA LEU A 313 -2.72 -6.16 17.64
C LEU A 313 -3.25 -6.93 16.41
N ALA A 314 -4.55 -7.22 16.37
CA ALA A 314 -5.18 -7.88 15.22
C ALA A 314 -5.02 -7.07 13.93
N GLN A 315 -5.20 -5.74 14.02
CA GLN A 315 -4.99 -4.84 12.89
C GLN A 315 -3.51 -4.79 12.45
N GLN A 316 -2.58 -4.77 13.39
CA GLN A 316 -1.15 -4.82 13.10
C GLN A 316 -0.75 -6.12 12.37
N PHE A 317 -1.25 -7.27 12.86
CA PHE A 317 -1.02 -8.55 12.19
C PHE A 317 -1.66 -8.60 10.79
N PHE A 318 -2.86 -8.04 10.64
CA PHE A 318 -3.50 -7.94 9.33
C PHE A 318 -2.65 -7.13 8.34
N LEU A 319 -2.17 -5.96 8.74
CA LEU A 319 -1.29 -5.15 7.89
C LEU A 319 0.03 -5.87 7.57
N GLY A 320 0.63 -6.54 8.55
CA GLY A 320 1.87 -7.29 8.37
C GLY A 320 1.70 -8.50 7.46
N ILE A 321 0.71 -9.37 7.74
CA ILE A 321 0.50 -10.62 6.99
C ILE A 321 -0.04 -10.33 5.59
N SER A 322 -1.06 -9.46 5.46
CA SER A 322 -1.65 -9.17 4.16
C SER A 322 -0.76 -8.23 3.35
N TYR A 323 -0.68 -6.96 3.72
CA TYR A 323 0.05 -5.95 2.92
C TYR A 323 1.57 -6.07 2.98
N GLY A 324 2.11 -6.65 4.06
CA GLY A 324 3.54 -6.96 4.19
C GLY A 324 3.88 -8.25 3.46
N LEU A 325 3.61 -9.41 4.08
CA LEU A 325 4.01 -10.72 3.55
C LEU A 325 3.28 -11.06 2.24
N GLY A 326 1.97 -10.80 2.15
CA GLY A 326 1.20 -10.99 0.93
C GLY A 326 1.69 -10.12 -0.21
N GLY A 327 1.96 -8.83 0.06
CA GLY A 327 2.53 -7.91 -0.93
C GLY A 327 3.94 -8.32 -1.38
N PHE A 328 4.78 -8.81 -0.46
CA PHE A 328 6.12 -9.35 -0.77
C PHE A 328 6.05 -10.52 -1.74
N ILE A 329 5.28 -11.55 -1.39
CA ILE A 329 5.14 -12.76 -2.21
C ILE A 329 4.41 -12.43 -3.52
N GLY A 330 3.38 -11.58 -3.48
CA GLY A 330 2.64 -11.14 -4.66
C GLY A 330 3.53 -10.43 -5.68
N ALA A 331 4.41 -9.53 -5.25
CA ALA A 331 5.34 -8.85 -6.15
C ALA A 331 6.30 -9.82 -6.84
N ILE A 332 6.83 -10.82 -6.10
CA ILE A 332 7.72 -11.85 -6.66
C ILE A 332 6.97 -12.72 -7.66
N ILE A 333 5.79 -13.25 -7.30
CA ILE A 333 4.98 -14.08 -8.20
C ILE A 333 4.64 -13.28 -9.46
N ALA A 334 4.14 -12.05 -9.32
CA ALA A 334 3.78 -11.21 -10.45
C ALA A 334 4.98 -10.98 -11.40
N GLY A 335 6.17 -10.75 -10.86
CA GLY A 335 7.39 -10.62 -11.67
C GLY A 335 7.77 -11.87 -12.43
N GLN A 336 7.54 -13.07 -11.86
CA GLN A 336 7.82 -14.36 -12.50
C GLN A 336 6.81 -14.72 -13.58
N VAL A 337 5.53 -14.38 -13.37
CA VAL A 337 4.43 -14.73 -14.29
C VAL A 337 4.03 -13.57 -15.21
N TYR A 338 4.78 -12.45 -15.18
CA TYR A 338 4.47 -11.28 -15.99
C TYR A 338 4.38 -11.63 -17.49
N GLY A 339 3.29 -11.19 -18.11
CA GLY A 339 2.97 -11.43 -19.50
C GLY A 339 1.46 -11.58 -19.69
N GLU A 340 1.07 -12.28 -20.73
CA GLU A 340 -0.33 -12.49 -21.12
C GLU A 340 -1.20 -13.06 -19.99
N TYR A 341 -0.65 -13.94 -19.14
CA TYR A 341 -1.39 -14.64 -18.09
C TYR A 341 -1.30 -13.97 -16.70
N LEU A 342 -0.67 -12.81 -16.56
CA LEU A 342 -0.49 -12.13 -15.27
C LEU A 342 -1.80 -12.04 -14.47
N PHE A 343 -2.82 -11.39 -15.05
CA PHE A 343 -4.09 -11.17 -14.36
C PHE A 343 -4.95 -12.44 -14.25
N LEU A 344 -4.75 -13.44 -15.14
CA LEU A 344 -5.40 -14.75 -14.97
C LEU A 344 -4.86 -15.48 -13.74
N VAL A 345 -3.55 -15.46 -13.51
CA VAL A 345 -2.93 -16.04 -12.31
C VAL A 345 -3.42 -15.31 -11.05
N GLU A 346 -3.51 -13.99 -11.08
CA GLU A 346 -4.04 -13.20 -9.97
C GLU A 346 -5.52 -13.50 -9.69
N ALA A 347 -6.33 -13.67 -10.73
CA ALA A 347 -7.72 -14.12 -10.60
C ALA A 347 -7.80 -15.50 -9.93
N GLY A 348 -6.93 -16.43 -10.31
CA GLY A 348 -6.83 -17.76 -9.70
C GLY A 348 -6.47 -17.70 -8.22
N ILE A 349 -5.50 -16.86 -7.85
CA ILE A 349 -5.11 -16.66 -6.43
C ILE A 349 -6.26 -16.03 -5.63
N ALA A 350 -6.93 -15.00 -6.16
CA ALA A 350 -8.09 -14.39 -5.53
C ALA A 350 -9.25 -15.40 -5.40
N PHE A 351 -9.46 -16.26 -6.38
CA PHE A 351 -10.46 -17.31 -6.31
C PHE A 351 -10.16 -18.34 -5.22
N ILE A 352 -8.89 -18.72 -5.04
CA ILE A 352 -8.48 -19.57 -3.91
C ILE A 352 -8.75 -18.85 -2.57
N ALA A 353 -8.46 -17.54 -2.48
CA ALA A 353 -8.77 -16.74 -1.29
C ALA A 353 -10.28 -16.78 -0.96
N PHE A 354 -11.13 -16.70 -1.98
CA PHE A 354 -12.59 -16.82 -1.85
C PHE A 354 -13.02 -18.20 -1.31
N LEU A 355 -12.46 -19.28 -1.86
CA LEU A 355 -12.79 -20.65 -1.41
C LEU A 355 -12.34 -20.88 0.04
N VAL A 356 -11.15 -20.41 0.39
CA VAL A 356 -10.63 -20.52 1.75
C VAL A 356 -11.49 -19.73 2.75
N LEU A 357 -11.99 -18.55 2.37
CA LEU A 357 -12.88 -17.77 3.22
C LEU A 357 -14.19 -18.52 3.52
N LYS A 358 -14.74 -19.24 2.53
CA LYS A 358 -15.95 -20.06 2.73
C LYS A 358 -15.77 -21.15 3.79
N VAL A 359 -14.60 -21.78 3.85
CA VAL A 359 -14.28 -22.76 4.91
C VAL A 359 -14.39 -22.14 6.30
N GLN A 360 -14.06 -20.85 6.46
CA GLN A 360 -14.19 -20.16 7.75
C GLN A 360 -15.65 -19.89 8.13
N LYS A 361 -16.51 -19.62 7.15
CA LYS A 361 -17.92 -19.27 7.38
C LYS A 361 -18.74 -20.49 7.81
N GLU A 362 -18.36 -21.68 7.36
CA GLU A 362 -19.02 -22.96 7.66
C GLU A 362 -18.60 -23.54 9.02
N ARG A 363 -17.56 -23.00 9.67
CA ARG A 363 -17.08 -23.34 11.04
C ARG A 363 -17.77 -22.50 12.10
#